data_ab1fe27e876a32fb32073d2dca852024
#
_entry.id   ab1fe27e876a32fb32073d2dca852024
#
_cell.length_a   1.000
_cell.length_b   1.000
_cell.length_c   1.000
_cell.angle_alpha   90.00
_cell.angle_beta   90.00
_cell.angle_gamma   90.00
#
_symmetry.space_group_name_H-M   'P 1'
#
loop_
_entity.id
_entity.type
_entity.pdbx_description
1 polymer ?
#
loop_
_entity_poly.entity_id
_entity_poly.type
_entity_poly.pdbx_seq_one_letter_code
_entity_poly.pdbx_strand_id
1 'polypeptide(L)'
;MFTGDRGFRVFKLAASNIQAWQPDPQDLEKALRDSVDHLKSNRTEADILYELLLKRGLDLCVPIEQKTIAGKTVYSIGGGVLFACLPTEVSREAVEPLAHGICAWRKALAPAGDTTCVFRDSAFVDDVAKTNLAAILEQHGIATIRSL
;
A
#
# COMPACT_ATOMS: atom_id res chain seq x y z
N MET A 1 37.14 -3.47 -7.75
CA MET A 1 36.43 -2.20 -7.47
C MET A 1 35.12 -2.52 -6.77
N PHE A 2 34.83 -1.89 -5.66
CA PHE A 2 33.57 -2.06 -4.96
C PHE A 2 32.43 -1.36 -5.71
N THR A 3 31.39 -2.10 -6.12
CA THR A 3 30.24 -1.61 -6.90
C THR A 3 28.93 -1.56 -6.09
N GLY A 4 29.00 -1.81 -4.78
CA GLY A 4 27.82 -1.79 -3.92
C GLY A 4 27.29 -0.39 -3.67
N ASP A 5 26.04 -0.31 -3.23
CA ASP A 5 25.41 0.93 -2.79
C ASP A 5 26.16 1.48 -1.58
N ARG A 6 26.59 2.73 -1.66
CA ARG A 6 27.26 3.47 -0.56
C ARG A 6 26.34 4.47 0.10
N GLY A 7 25.07 4.48 -0.31
CA GLY A 7 24.06 5.35 0.27
C GLY A 7 23.61 4.90 1.65
N PHE A 8 22.98 5.81 2.37
CA PHE A 8 22.28 5.52 3.61
C PHE A 8 20.94 6.25 3.64
N ARG A 9 20.01 5.71 4.41
CA ARG A 9 18.71 6.34 4.62
C ARG A 9 18.67 6.97 5.99
N VAL A 10 18.12 8.17 6.06
CA VAL A 10 17.93 8.90 7.32
C VAL A 10 16.43 8.92 7.63
N PHE A 11 16.08 8.47 8.82
CA PHE A 11 14.71 8.46 9.31
C PHE A 11 14.58 9.33 10.55
N LYS A 12 13.46 10.02 10.67
CA LYS A 12 13.10 10.79 11.85
C LYS A 12 11.86 10.17 12.47
N LEU A 13 11.92 9.88 13.76
CA LEU A 13 10.76 9.37 14.48
C LEU A 13 9.67 10.44 14.54
N ALA A 14 8.46 10.06 14.18
CA ALA A 14 7.26 10.89 14.23
C ALA A 14 6.08 10.08 14.76
N ALA A 15 4.96 10.76 15.04
CA ALA A 15 3.72 10.10 15.39
C ALA A 15 3.17 9.29 14.20
N SER A 16 2.39 8.26 14.49
CA SER A 16 1.73 7.42 13.48
C SER A 16 0.98 8.25 12.43
N ASN A 17 0.99 7.78 11.18
CA ASN A 17 0.24 8.36 10.08
C ASN A 17 -1.26 8.04 10.15
N ILE A 18 -1.64 7.07 11.00
CA ILE A 18 -3.03 6.70 11.25
C ILE A 18 -3.60 7.65 12.30
N GLN A 19 -4.79 8.16 12.05
CA GLN A 19 -5.52 8.96 13.03
C GLN A 19 -6.00 8.07 14.16
N ALA A 20 -5.80 8.54 15.41
CA ALA A 20 -6.38 7.87 16.55
C ALA A 20 -7.92 8.04 16.53
N TRP A 21 -8.65 6.96 16.77
CA TRP A 21 -10.09 7.02 16.96
C TRP A 21 -10.41 7.86 18.19
N GLN A 22 -11.04 9.01 17.97
CA GLN A 22 -11.53 9.90 19.02
C GLN A 22 -13.01 10.20 18.76
N PRO A 23 -13.93 9.34 19.23
CA PRO A 23 -15.35 9.58 19.04
C PRO A 23 -15.78 10.82 19.83
N ASP A 24 -16.47 11.74 19.16
CA ASP A 24 -17.17 12.82 19.83
C ASP A 24 -18.58 12.34 20.21
N PRO A 25 -18.89 12.22 21.52
CA PRO A 25 -20.21 11.78 21.96
C PRO A 25 -21.34 12.74 21.57
N GLN A 26 -21.02 14.02 21.32
CA GLN A 26 -21.97 15.04 20.95
C GLN A 26 -22.28 15.10 19.46
N ASP A 27 -21.35 14.64 18.61
CA ASP A 27 -21.52 14.56 17.15
C ASP A 27 -20.92 13.26 16.60
N LEU A 28 -21.56 12.15 16.93
CA LEU A 28 -21.13 10.83 16.52
C LEU A 28 -21.15 10.66 14.99
N GLU A 29 -22.11 11.27 14.31
CA GLU A 29 -22.23 11.18 12.85
C GLU A 29 -21.04 11.85 12.16
N LYS A 30 -20.62 13.01 12.64
CA LYS A 30 -19.41 13.68 12.14
C LYS A 30 -18.16 12.87 12.45
N ALA A 31 -18.02 12.36 13.68
CA ALA A 31 -16.91 11.52 14.09
C ALA A 31 -16.79 10.26 13.22
N LEU A 32 -17.92 9.64 12.86
CA LEU A 32 -17.94 8.49 11.95
C LEU A 32 -17.52 8.87 10.52
N ARG A 33 -18.00 9.99 9.99
CA ARG A 33 -17.58 10.48 8.67
C ARG A 33 -16.08 10.78 8.61
N ASP A 34 -15.56 11.45 9.64
CA ASP A 34 -14.14 11.81 9.74
C ASP A 34 -13.25 10.55 9.92
N SER A 35 -13.80 9.44 10.40
CA SER A 35 -13.08 8.18 10.56
C SER A 35 -12.94 7.35 9.29
N VAL A 36 -13.65 7.69 8.22
CA VAL A 36 -13.56 6.98 6.93
C VAL A 36 -12.16 7.12 6.32
N ASP A 37 -11.53 8.28 6.49
CA ASP A 37 -10.13 8.48 6.11
C ASP A 37 -9.26 8.48 7.36
N HIS A 38 -8.72 7.32 7.72
CA HIS A 38 -7.89 7.17 8.92
C HIS A 38 -6.44 7.59 8.72
N LEU A 39 -6.06 8.03 7.53
CA LEU A 39 -4.72 8.54 7.26
C LEU A 39 -4.69 10.05 7.42
N LYS A 40 -3.64 10.57 8.04
CA LYS A 40 -3.45 12.01 8.17
C LYS A 40 -3.21 12.63 6.80
N SER A 41 -3.90 13.71 6.49
CA SER A 41 -3.83 14.41 5.21
C SER A 41 -2.47 15.05 4.91
N ASN A 42 -1.67 15.31 5.94
CA ASN A 42 -0.35 15.95 5.82
C ASN A 42 0.81 14.92 5.70
N ARG A 43 0.51 13.67 5.36
CA ARG A 43 1.50 12.60 5.21
C ARG A 43 1.67 12.20 3.75
N THR A 44 2.91 11.86 3.38
CA THR A 44 3.24 11.37 2.05
C THR A 44 3.02 9.86 1.96
N GLU A 45 2.92 9.33 0.75
CA GLU A 45 2.89 7.87 0.53
C GLU A 45 4.14 7.19 1.11
N ALA A 46 5.30 7.85 1.04
CA ALA A 46 6.53 7.34 1.62
C ALA A 46 6.44 7.20 3.14
N ASP A 47 5.85 8.17 3.83
CA ASP A 47 5.65 8.11 5.29
C ASP A 47 4.78 6.90 5.67
N ILE A 48 3.71 6.68 4.93
CA ILE A 48 2.78 5.55 5.13
C ILE A 48 3.49 4.23 4.84
N LEU A 49 4.27 4.18 3.76
CA LEU A 49 5.02 3.01 3.35
C LEU A 49 6.03 2.58 4.43
N TYR A 50 6.82 3.51 4.97
CA TYR A 50 7.79 3.19 6.02
C TYR A 50 7.12 2.78 7.33
N GLU A 51 6.00 3.38 7.71
CA GLU A 51 5.22 2.90 8.85
C GLU A 51 4.71 1.47 8.64
N LEU A 52 4.25 1.15 7.42
CA LEU A 52 3.84 -0.20 7.05
C LEU A 52 4.98 -1.20 7.21
N LEU A 53 6.20 -0.84 6.76
CA LEU A 53 7.39 -1.69 6.92
C LEU A 53 7.69 -1.95 8.40
N LEU A 54 7.65 -0.92 9.23
CA LEU A 54 7.85 -1.03 10.68
C LEU A 54 6.81 -1.95 11.33
N LYS A 55 5.53 -1.76 11.02
CA LYS A 55 4.44 -2.59 11.56
C LYS A 55 4.50 -4.04 11.11
N ARG A 56 5.10 -4.29 9.95
CA ARG A 56 5.33 -5.63 9.41
C ARG A 56 6.63 -6.27 9.90
N GLY A 57 7.44 -5.54 10.65
CA GLY A 57 8.75 -6.00 11.11
C GLY A 57 9.78 -6.17 10.00
N LEU A 58 9.60 -5.45 8.89
CA LEU A 58 10.54 -5.44 7.78
C LEU A 58 11.67 -4.44 8.03
N ASP A 59 12.86 -4.75 7.53
CA ASP A 59 13.99 -3.85 7.59
C ASP A 59 13.72 -2.59 6.74
N LEU A 60 13.99 -1.41 7.29
CA LEU A 60 13.84 -0.16 6.57
C LEU A 60 14.86 0.02 5.42
N CYS A 61 15.92 -0.77 5.42
CA CYS A 61 16.91 -0.80 4.35
C CYS A 61 16.59 -1.82 3.25
N VAL A 62 15.46 -2.52 3.33
CA VAL A 62 15.01 -3.46 2.30
C VAL A 62 14.91 -2.76 0.94
N PRO A 63 15.28 -3.42 -0.18
CA PRO A 63 15.13 -2.83 -1.50
C PRO A 63 13.68 -2.46 -1.80
N ILE A 64 13.45 -1.23 -2.21
CA ILE A 64 12.15 -0.70 -2.60
C ILE A 64 12.26 -0.23 -4.04
N GLU A 65 11.45 -0.81 -4.90
CA GLU A 65 11.28 -0.40 -6.29
C GLU A 65 9.90 0.22 -6.46
N GLN A 66 9.79 1.20 -7.35
CA GLN A 66 8.49 1.79 -7.67
C GLN A 66 8.23 1.71 -9.17
N LYS A 67 6.97 1.56 -9.52
CA LYS A 67 6.50 1.52 -10.90
C LYS A 67 5.13 2.17 -11.01
N THR A 68 4.90 2.89 -12.09
CA THR A 68 3.57 3.42 -12.40
C THR A 68 2.77 2.38 -13.18
N ILE A 69 1.65 1.96 -12.63
CA ILE A 69 0.72 1.01 -13.23
C ILE A 69 -0.67 1.64 -13.25
N ALA A 70 -1.30 1.70 -14.41
CA ALA A 70 -2.61 2.34 -14.59
C ALA A 70 -2.68 3.78 -14.01
N GLY A 71 -1.59 4.55 -14.15
CA GLY A 71 -1.48 5.90 -13.61
C GLY A 71 -1.31 5.98 -12.09
N LYS A 72 -1.14 4.86 -11.41
CA LYS A 72 -0.93 4.78 -9.94
C LYS A 72 0.48 4.29 -9.63
N THR A 73 1.08 4.85 -8.57
CA THR A 73 2.38 4.39 -8.10
C THR A 73 2.21 3.12 -7.27
N VAL A 74 2.94 2.08 -7.64
CA VAL A 74 3.01 0.81 -6.92
C VAL A 74 4.44 0.60 -6.46
N TYR A 75 4.60 0.23 -5.21
CA TYR A 75 5.89 -0.09 -4.62
C TYR A 75 6.05 -1.59 -4.50
N SER A 76 7.20 -2.11 -4.91
CA SER A 76 7.63 -3.49 -4.65
C SER A 76 8.72 -3.49 -3.60
N ILE A 77 8.52 -4.20 -2.54
CA ILE A 77 9.42 -4.29 -1.40
C ILE A 77 9.97 -5.71 -1.30
N GLY A 78 11.28 -5.83 -1.14
CA GLY A 78 11.93 -7.13 -0.99
C GLY A 78 11.85 -8.03 -2.22
N GLY A 79 11.87 -7.45 -3.43
CA GLY A 79 11.84 -8.23 -4.67
C GLY A 79 10.50 -8.91 -4.95
N GLY A 80 9.38 -8.28 -4.55
CA GLY A 80 8.03 -8.80 -4.82
C GLY A 80 7.39 -9.59 -3.66
N VAL A 81 7.99 -9.57 -2.49
CA VAL A 81 7.39 -10.15 -1.27
C VAL A 81 6.22 -9.30 -0.78
N LEU A 82 6.34 -8.00 -0.90
CA LEU A 82 5.29 -7.05 -0.54
C LEU A 82 5.09 -6.04 -1.67
N PHE A 83 3.85 -5.87 -2.10
CA PHE A 83 3.43 -4.76 -2.96
C PHE A 83 2.57 -3.80 -2.15
N ALA A 84 2.82 -2.51 -2.29
CA ALA A 84 2.02 -1.46 -1.69
C ALA A 84 1.52 -0.50 -2.76
N CYS A 85 0.23 -0.25 -2.79
CA CYS A 85 -0.42 0.72 -3.66
C CYS A 85 -1.28 1.63 -2.80
N LEU A 86 -0.82 2.87 -2.61
CA LEU A 86 -1.33 3.80 -1.61
C LEU A 86 -1.90 5.11 -2.19
N PRO A 87 -2.45 5.14 -3.42
CA PRO A 87 -3.03 6.34 -3.98
C PRO A 87 -4.24 6.79 -3.15
N THR A 88 -4.63 8.03 -3.34
CA THR A 88 -5.84 8.57 -2.68
C THR A 88 -7.12 8.11 -3.35
N GLU A 89 -7.06 7.69 -4.61
CA GLU A 89 -8.23 7.29 -5.39
C GLU A 89 -7.86 6.21 -6.42
N VAL A 90 -8.71 5.18 -6.51
CA VAL A 90 -8.67 4.14 -7.54
C VAL A 90 -10.06 4.05 -8.18
N SER A 91 -10.17 4.46 -9.44
CA SER A 91 -11.41 4.36 -10.20
C SER A 91 -11.70 2.91 -10.60
N ARG A 92 -12.97 2.61 -10.92
CA ARG A 92 -13.36 1.25 -11.37
C ARG A 92 -12.60 0.80 -12.62
N GLU A 93 -12.37 1.74 -13.54
CA GLU A 93 -11.66 1.46 -14.81
C GLU A 93 -10.17 1.15 -14.57
N ALA A 94 -9.59 1.66 -13.49
CA ALA A 94 -8.19 1.43 -13.14
C ALA A 94 -7.96 0.09 -12.42
N VAL A 95 -8.99 -0.52 -11.85
CA VAL A 95 -8.89 -1.75 -11.04
C VAL A 95 -8.27 -2.90 -11.82
N GLU A 96 -8.81 -3.22 -12.98
CA GLU A 96 -8.36 -4.34 -13.80
C GLU A 96 -6.93 -4.13 -14.33
N PRO A 97 -6.58 -3.00 -14.98
CA PRO A 97 -5.22 -2.73 -15.41
C PRO A 97 -4.21 -2.72 -14.25
N LEU A 98 -4.61 -2.19 -13.09
CA LEU A 98 -3.77 -2.15 -11.91
C LEU A 98 -3.47 -3.57 -11.39
N ALA A 99 -4.49 -4.40 -11.23
CA ALA A 99 -4.34 -5.77 -10.77
C ALA A 99 -3.47 -6.60 -11.72
N HIS A 100 -3.74 -6.55 -13.02
CA HIS A 100 -2.93 -7.25 -14.02
C HIS A 100 -1.49 -6.75 -14.07
N GLY A 101 -1.27 -5.46 -13.94
CA GLY A 101 0.06 -4.86 -13.88
C GLY A 101 0.87 -5.34 -12.67
N ILE A 102 0.25 -5.43 -11.49
CA ILE A 102 0.88 -5.98 -10.28
C ILE A 102 1.21 -7.46 -10.47
N CYS A 103 0.30 -8.25 -11.01
CA CYS A 103 0.51 -9.67 -11.28
C CYS A 103 1.65 -9.90 -12.28
N ALA A 104 1.72 -9.12 -13.35
CA ALA A 104 2.79 -9.18 -14.33
C ALA A 104 4.15 -8.81 -13.72
N TRP A 105 4.19 -7.78 -12.90
CA TRP A 105 5.42 -7.37 -12.21
C TRP A 105 5.89 -8.42 -11.20
N ARG A 106 4.97 -8.97 -10.39
CA ARG A 106 5.29 -10.10 -9.50
C ARG A 106 5.87 -11.27 -10.27
N LYS A 107 5.27 -11.64 -11.39
CA LYS A 107 5.76 -12.73 -12.24
C LYS A 107 7.17 -12.46 -12.77
N ALA A 108 7.46 -11.23 -13.15
CA ALA A 108 8.79 -10.82 -13.60
C ALA A 108 9.85 -10.85 -12.49
N LEU A 109 9.47 -10.45 -11.26
CA LEU A 109 10.33 -10.48 -10.09
C LEU A 109 10.54 -11.91 -9.55
N ALA A 110 9.59 -12.80 -9.78
CA ALA A 110 9.61 -14.21 -9.36
C ALA A 110 10.05 -14.39 -7.89
N PRO A 111 9.33 -13.80 -6.90
CA PRO A 111 9.68 -13.92 -5.49
C PRO A 111 9.66 -15.39 -5.06
N ALA A 112 10.59 -15.76 -4.17
CA ALA A 112 10.74 -17.15 -3.69
C ALA A 112 9.60 -17.61 -2.76
N GLY A 113 8.82 -16.68 -2.22
CA GLY A 113 7.75 -16.94 -1.27
C GLY A 113 6.43 -16.28 -1.65
N ASP A 114 5.52 -16.28 -0.70
CA ASP A 114 4.22 -15.66 -0.87
C ASP A 114 4.34 -14.14 -0.99
N THR A 115 3.44 -13.57 -1.77
CA THR A 115 3.33 -12.14 -1.96
C THR A 115 2.15 -11.59 -1.17
N THR A 116 2.37 -10.50 -0.45
CA THR A 116 1.32 -9.71 0.17
C THR A 116 1.11 -8.43 -0.62
N CYS A 117 -0.16 -8.08 -0.88
CA CYS A 117 -0.53 -6.77 -1.42
C CYS A 117 -1.23 -5.94 -0.36
N VAL A 118 -0.86 -4.67 -0.27
CA VAL A 118 -1.48 -3.70 0.63
C VAL A 118 -2.02 -2.53 -0.17
N PHE A 119 -3.27 -2.19 0.08
CA PHE A 119 -3.97 -1.08 -0.55
C PHE A 119 -4.50 -0.12 0.52
N ARG A 120 -4.68 1.13 0.13
CA ARG A 120 -5.42 2.10 0.94
C ARG A 120 -6.92 1.84 0.80
N ASP A 121 -7.60 1.55 1.90
CA ASP A 121 -9.03 1.20 1.90
C ASP A 121 -9.91 2.33 1.34
N SER A 122 -9.66 3.54 1.81
CA SER A 122 -10.40 4.75 1.39
C SER A 122 -10.16 5.16 -0.08
N ALA A 123 -9.22 4.52 -0.79
CA ALA A 123 -8.93 4.84 -2.18
C ALA A 123 -9.98 4.30 -3.16
N PHE A 124 -10.69 3.25 -2.79
CA PHE A 124 -11.66 2.60 -3.69
C PHE A 124 -12.98 3.36 -3.70
N VAL A 125 -13.52 3.56 -4.90
CA VAL A 125 -14.82 4.22 -5.10
C VAL A 125 -15.96 3.44 -4.40
N ASP A 126 -15.85 2.12 -4.38
CA ASP A 126 -16.81 1.23 -3.74
C ASP A 126 -16.22 -0.15 -3.42
N ASP A 127 -16.96 -0.93 -2.65
CA ASP A 127 -16.57 -2.29 -2.26
C ASP A 127 -16.51 -3.25 -3.45
N VAL A 128 -17.25 -3.00 -4.53
CA VAL A 128 -17.21 -3.81 -5.74
C VAL A 128 -15.87 -3.69 -6.42
N ALA A 129 -15.33 -2.47 -6.55
CA ALA A 129 -14.00 -2.22 -7.10
C ALA A 129 -12.92 -2.93 -6.29
N LYS A 130 -13.00 -2.86 -4.97
CA LYS A 130 -12.07 -3.53 -4.04
C LYS A 130 -12.16 -5.06 -4.18
N THR A 131 -13.37 -5.61 -4.20
CA THR A 131 -13.58 -7.05 -4.34
C THR A 131 -13.10 -7.58 -5.68
N ASN A 132 -13.33 -6.84 -6.77
CA ASN A 132 -12.85 -7.21 -8.09
C ASN A 132 -11.32 -7.24 -8.16
N LEU A 133 -10.66 -6.23 -7.59
CA LEU A 133 -9.21 -6.21 -7.52
C LEU A 133 -8.67 -7.43 -6.75
N ALA A 134 -9.24 -7.72 -5.59
CA ALA A 134 -8.85 -8.87 -4.78
C ALA A 134 -9.02 -10.18 -5.56
N ALA A 135 -10.17 -10.38 -6.22
CA ALA A 135 -10.44 -11.56 -7.00
C ALA A 135 -9.43 -11.79 -8.13
N ILE A 136 -9.05 -10.73 -8.85
CA ILE A 136 -8.04 -10.82 -9.92
C ILE A 136 -6.67 -11.19 -9.33
N LEU A 137 -6.26 -10.56 -8.24
CA LEU A 137 -4.99 -10.86 -7.57
C LEU A 137 -4.94 -12.30 -7.07
N GLU A 138 -6.00 -12.79 -6.45
CA GLU A 138 -6.12 -14.16 -5.97
C GLU A 138 -6.04 -15.18 -7.10
N GLN A 139 -6.70 -14.94 -8.23
CA GLN A 139 -6.63 -15.80 -9.42
C GLN A 139 -5.20 -15.93 -9.96
N HIS A 140 -4.37 -14.94 -9.74
CA HIS A 140 -2.97 -14.93 -10.15
C HIS A 140 -1.99 -15.33 -9.03
N GLY A 141 -2.48 -15.91 -7.94
CA GLY A 141 -1.67 -16.49 -6.88
C GLY A 141 -1.21 -15.50 -5.81
N ILE A 142 -1.85 -14.33 -5.70
CA ILE A 142 -1.63 -13.37 -4.60
C ILE A 142 -2.81 -13.48 -3.64
N ALA A 143 -2.72 -14.41 -2.70
CA ALA A 143 -3.83 -14.71 -1.78
C ALA A 143 -3.87 -13.79 -0.55
N THR A 144 -2.78 -13.13 -0.21
CA THR A 144 -2.72 -12.26 0.96
C THR A 144 -2.90 -10.80 0.55
N ILE A 145 -4.10 -10.28 0.74
CA ILE A 145 -4.46 -8.90 0.43
C ILE A 145 -4.89 -8.22 1.73
N ARG A 146 -4.35 -7.03 1.96
CA ARG A 146 -4.63 -6.22 3.15
C ARG A 146 -4.99 -4.79 2.74
N SER A 147 -5.80 -4.15 3.55
CA SER A 147 -6.10 -2.72 3.43
C SER A 147 -5.61 -1.97 4.67
N LEU A 148 -5.22 -0.72 4.45
CA LEU A 148 -4.90 0.27 5.48
C LEU A 148 -6.08 1.19 5.67
#